data_383e1b8ba28f204745a663e55e8e0bb0
#
_entry.id   383e1b8ba28f204745a663e55e8e0bb0
#
_cell.length_a   1.000
_cell.length_b   1.000
_cell.length_c   1.000
_cell.angle_alpha   90.00
_cell.angle_beta   90.00
_cell.angle_gamma   90.00
#
_symmetry.space_group_name_H-M   'P 1'
#
loop_
_entity.id
_entity.type
_entity.pdbx_description
1 polymer ?
#
loop_
_entity_poly.entity_id
_entity_poly.type
_entity_poly.pdbx_seq_one_letter_code
_entity_poly.pdbx_strand_id
1 'polypeptide(L)'
;MDVIKTYVMPVVVSVVATWLVGLLWFRVLFRLPSADGLSPSTVSVLQHVGDIGFACLLAWIMFRTGMHTILDGILLALTLWLCFVGAVAGHMFAFRSFTLRFFATTAGSVLFALLIIGAVLGALIR
;
A
#
# COMPACT_ATOMS: atom_id res chain seq x y z
N MET A 1 -19.75 -18.66 3.12
CA MET A 1 -20.11 -17.54 2.22
C MET A 1 -19.90 -16.18 2.87
N ASP A 2 -20.16 -16.07 4.14
CA ASP A 2 -20.00 -14.80 4.88
C ASP A 2 -18.55 -14.39 5.06
N VAL A 3 -17.62 -15.34 5.21
CA VAL A 3 -16.18 -15.07 5.30
C VAL A 3 -15.67 -14.41 4.02
N ILE A 4 -16.11 -14.87 2.86
CA ILE A 4 -15.71 -14.31 1.57
C ILE A 4 -16.18 -12.87 1.45
N LYS A 5 -17.45 -12.58 1.79
CA LYS A 5 -17.97 -11.21 1.76
C LYS A 5 -17.30 -10.32 2.79
N THR A 6 -17.01 -10.84 3.97
CA THR A 6 -16.42 -10.06 5.07
C THR A 6 -14.97 -9.69 4.83
N TYR A 7 -14.19 -10.53 4.13
CA TYR A 7 -12.74 -10.31 3.96
C TYR A 7 -12.32 -10.10 2.51
N VAL A 8 -12.83 -10.90 1.59
CA VAL A 8 -12.41 -10.81 0.18
C VAL A 8 -12.89 -9.52 -0.46
N MET A 9 -14.14 -9.17 -0.26
CA MET A 9 -14.71 -7.96 -0.86
C MET A 9 -14.01 -6.68 -0.37
N PRO A 10 -13.78 -6.46 0.94
CA PRO A 10 -13.00 -5.32 1.41
C PRO A 10 -11.59 -5.26 0.82
N VAL A 11 -10.91 -6.40 0.71
CA VAL A 11 -9.57 -6.47 0.10
C VAL A 11 -9.62 -6.05 -1.37
N VAL A 12 -10.57 -6.57 -2.14
CA VAL A 12 -10.72 -6.21 -3.56
C VAL A 12 -11.02 -4.71 -3.71
N VAL A 13 -11.94 -4.18 -2.93
CA VAL A 13 -12.30 -2.75 -2.97
C VAL A 13 -11.09 -1.89 -2.61
N SER A 14 -10.33 -2.24 -1.58
CA SER A 14 -9.15 -1.50 -1.18
C SER A 14 -8.06 -1.52 -2.25
N VAL A 15 -7.83 -2.64 -2.90
CA VAL A 15 -6.84 -2.77 -3.98
C VAL A 15 -7.24 -1.92 -5.19
N VAL A 16 -8.52 -1.94 -5.58
CA VAL A 16 -9.02 -1.10 -6.69
C VAL A 16 -8.87 0.39 -6.37
N ALA A 17 -9.24 0.80 -5.16
CA ALA A 17 -9.07 2.19 -4.72
C ALA A 17 -7.60 2.62 -4.75
N THR A 18 -6.72 1.77 -4.27
CA THR A 18 -5.26 2.00 -4.28
C THR A 18 -4.73 2.10 -5.71
N TRP A 19 -5.20 1.26 -6.60
CA TRP A 19 -4.82 1.32 -8.00
C TRP A 19 -5.19 2.65 -8.65
N LEU A 20 -6.40 3.15 -8.42
CA LEU A 20 -6.84 4.45 -8.94
C LEU A 20 -5.99 5.60 -8.39
N VAL A 21 -5.69 5.58 -7.11
CA VAL A 21 -4.84 6.60 -6.48
C VAL A 21 -3.40 6.50 -6.98
N GLY A 22 -2.87 5.30 -7.19
CA GLY A 22 -1.56 5.08 -7.77
C GLY A 22 -1.44 5.64 -9.18
N LEU A 23 -2.46 5.48 -10.01
CA LEU A 23 -2.50 6.08 -11.34
C LEU A 23 -2.44 7.61 -11.26
N LEU A 24 -3.23 8.20 -10.37
CA LEU A 24 -3.22 9.64 -10.15
C LEU A 24 -1.85 10.13 -9.65
N TRP A 25 -1.29 9.42 -8.67
CA TRP A 25 -0.01 9.78 -8.06
C TRP A 25 1.14 9.80 -9.06
N PHE A 26 1.32 8.71 -9.81
CA PHE A 26 2.47 8.59 -10.71
C PHE A 26 2.26 9.21 -12.09
N ARG A 27 1.04 9.28 -12.59
CA ARG A 27 0.76 9.84 -13.92
C ARG A 27 0.50 11.34 -13.93
N VAL A 28 -0.11 11.86 -12.87
CA VAL A 28 -0.55 13.27 -12.81
C VAL A 28 0.34 14.10 -11.91
N LEU A 29 0.56 13.66 -10.66
CA LEU A 29 1.26 14.44 -9.65
C LEU A 29 2.78 14.27 -9.72
N PHE A 30 3.27 13.05 -9.82
CA PHE A 30 4.70 12.73 -9.77
C PHE A 30 5.06 11.77 -10.90
N ARG A 31 5.66 12.30 -11.96
CA ARG A 31 6.13 11.47 -13.07
C ARG A 31 7.54 10.98 -12.77
N LEU A 32 7.66 9.68 -12.51
CA LEU A 32 8.94 9.02 -12.37
C LEU A 32 9.22 8.12 -13.58
N PRO A 33 10.48 8.07 -14.05
CA PRO A 33 10.84 7.14 -15.11
C PRO A 33 10.73 5.70 -14.59
N SER A 34 10.26 4.79 -15.46
CA SER A 34 10.27 3.35 -15.16
C SER A 34 11.71 2.86 -15.04
N ALA A 35 11.92 1.77 -14.30
CA ALA A 35 13.21 1.10 -14.29
C ALA A 35 13.57 0.61 -15.70
N ASP A 36 14.85 0.74 -16.07
CA ASP A 36 15.32 0.33 -17.40
C ASP A 36 15.05 -1.16 -17.64
N GLY A 37 14.52 -1.47 -18.80
CA GLY A 37 14.24 -2.83 -19.22
C GLY A 37 12.89 -3.40 -18.75
N LEU A 38 12.12 -2.66 -17.95
CA LEU A 38 10.78 -3.09 -17.54
C LEU A 38 9.70 -2.43 -18.41
N SER A 39 8.76 -3.23 -18.90
CA SER A 39 7.59 -2.72 -19.60
C SER A 39 6.62 -2.04 -18.61
N PRO A 40 5.81 -1.07 -19.05
CA PRO A 40 4.79 -0.45 -18.18
C PRO A 40 3.82 -1.46 -17.56
N SER A 41 3.48 -2.51 -18.27
CA SER A 41 2.62 -3.58 -17.75
C SER A 41 3.29 -4.38 -16.65
N THR A 42 4.60 -4.68 -16.75
CA THR A 42 5.37 -5.36 -15.70
C THR A 42 5.44 -4.51 -14.44
N VAL A 43 5.70 -3.21 -14.57
CA VAL A 43 5.73 -2.27 -13.43
C VAL A 43 4.38 -2.25 -12.73
N SER A 44 3.29 -2.16 -13.50
CA SER A 44 1.93 -2.17 -12.97
C SER A 44 1.62 -3.47 -12.21
N VAL A 45 1.99 -4.63 -12.76
CA VAL A 45 1.79 -5.93 -12.11
C VAL A 45 2.54 -6.00 -10.78
N LEU A 46 3.80 -5.56 -10.73
CA LEU A 46 4.60 -5.56 -9.51
C LEU A 46 3.98 -4.68 -8.42
N GLN A 47 3.48 -3.50 -8.79
CA GLN A 47 2.79 -2.61 -7.85
C GLN A 47 1.52 -3.26 -7.29
N HIS A 48 0.70 -3.87 -8.14
CA HIS A 48 -0.55 -4.51 -7.72
C HIS A 48 -0.30 -5.73 -6.83
N VAL A 49 0.71 -6.53 -7.11
CA VAL A 49 1.08 -7.67 -6.26
C VAL A 49 1.45 -7.21 -4.86
N GLY A 50 2.22 -6.12 -4.76
CA GLY A 50 2.55 -5.50 -3.47
C GLY A 50 1.31 -5.01 -2.72
N ASP A 51 0.42 -4.30 -3.41
CA ASP A 51 -0.81 -3.76 -2.81
C ASP A 51 -1.74 -4.88 -2.33
N ILE A 52 -1.89 -5.95 -3.12
CA ILE A 52 -2.66 -7.13 -2.72
C ILE A 52 -2.06 -7.77 -1.48
N GLY A 53 -0.74 -7.94 -1.44
CA GLY A 53 -0.03 -8.48 -0.29
C GLY A 53 -0.27 -7.66 0.98
N PHE A 54 -0.15 -6.35 0.90
CA PHE A 54 -0.42 -5.46 2.04
C PHE A 54 -1.88 -5.49 2.47
N ALA A 55 -2.82 -5.49 1.52
CA ALA A 55 -4.24 -5.57 1.84
C ALA A 55 -4.59 -6.88 2.57
N CYS A 56 -4.06 -8.00 2.10
CA CYS A 56 -4.26 -9.29 2.76
C CYS A 56 -3.64 -9.33 4.16
N LEU A 57 -2.43 -8.78 4.32
CA LEU A 57 -1.75 -8.72 5.61
C LEU A 57 -2.52 -7.86 6.61
N LEU A 58 -2.94 -6.67 6.20
CA LEU A 58 -3.74 -5.78 7.04
C LEU A 58 -5.06 -6.43 7.44
N ALA A 59 -5.78 -7.03 6.49
CA ALA A 59 -7.03 -7.72 6.76
C ALA A 59 -6.85 -8.86 7.76
N TRP A 60 -5.78 -9.64 7.61
CA TRP A 60 -5.47 -10.73 8.52
C TRP A 60 -5.16 -10.24 9.94
N ILE A 61 -4.34 -9.18 10.07
CA ILE A 61 -4.01 -8.60 11.38
C ILE A 61 -5.28 -8.03 12.03
N MET A 62 -6.10 -7.28 11.28
CA MET A 62 -7.34 -6.70 11.79
C MET A 62 -8.29 -7.80 12.29
N PHE A 63 -8.40 -8.89 11.54
CA PHE A 63 -9.20 -10.04 11.94
C PHE A 63 -8.69 -10.66 13.24
N ARG A 64 -7.38 -10.88 13.35
CA ARG A 64 -6.77 -11.53 14.53
C ARG A 64 -6.83 -10.66 15.78
N THR A 65 -6.81 -9.34 15.62
CA THR A 65 -6.79 -8.40 16.75
C THR A 65 -8.15 -7.82 17.09
N GLY A 66 -9.17 -8.12 16.30
CA GLY A 66 -10.52 -7.59 16.52
C GLY A 66 -10.67 -6.11 16.20
N MET A 67 -9.80 -5.56 15.37
CA MET A 67 -9.87 -4.17 14.92
C MET A 67 -10.94 -3.99 13.84
N HIS A 68 -11.90 -3.09 14.05
CA HIS A 68 -13.04 -2.94 13.15
C HIS A 68 -13.37 -1.48 12.80
N THR A 69 -12.54 -0.53 13.18
CA THR A 69 -12.78 0.88 12.90
C THR A 69 -11.85 1.42 11.82
N ILE A 70 -12.28 2.49 11.16
CA ILE A 70 -11.45 3.20 10.17
C ILE A 70 -10.15 3.68 10.82
N LEU A 71 -10.24 4.20 12.04
CA LEU A 71 -9.08 4.67 12.79
C LEU A 71 -8.08 3.54 13.07
N ASP A 72 -8.56 2.36 13.47
CA ASP A 72 -7.72 1.18 13.69
C ASP A 72 -6.96 0.80 12.42
N GLY A 73 -7.65 0.77 11.29
CA GLY A 73 -7.05 0.47 9.99
C GLY A 73 -5.98 1.48 9.59
N ILE A 74 -6.25 2.76 9.79
CA ILE A 74 -5.28 3.84 9.50
C ILE A 74 -4.07 3.76 10.41
N LEU A 75 -4.25 3.58 11.70
CA LEU A 75 -3.15 3.47 12.67
C LEU A 75 -2.30 2.23 12.40
N LEU A 76 -2.91 1.10 12.09
CA LEU A 76 -2.19 -0.11 11.71
C LEU A 76 -1.38 0.09 10.43
N ALA A 77 -1.99 0.69 9.40
CA ALA A 77 -1.33 0.99 8.14
C ALA A 77 -0.12 1.92 8.34
N LEU A 78 -0.29 2.97 9.15
CA LEU A 78 0.78 3.91 9.47
C LEU A 78 1.93 3.23 10.23
N THR A 79 1.61 2.36 11.19
CA THR A 79 2.61 1.59 11.94
C THR A 79 3.41 0.67 11.03
N LEU A 80 2.74 -0.07 10.15
CA LEU A 80 3.39 -0.94 9.18
C LEU A 80 4.27 -0.14 8.22
N TRP A 81 3.79 0.99 7.74
CA TRP A 81 4.58 1.86 6.87
C TRP A 81 5.86 2.35 7.56
N LEU A 82 5.76 2.83 8.80
CA LEU A 82 6.92 3.27 9.57
C LEU A 82 7.94 2.14 9.77
N CYS A 83 7.48 0.93 10.08
CA CYS A 83 8.38 -0.21 10.30
C CYS A 83 9.05 -0.67 9.01
N PHE A 84 8.29 -0.92 7.95
CA PHE A 84 8.82 -1.47 6.71
C PHE A 84 9.59 -0.44 5.89
N VAL A 85 9.02 0.75 5.70
CA VAL A 85 9.67 1.80 4.92
C VAL A 85 10.88 2.35 5.66
N GLY A 86 10.79 2.49 6.99
CA GLY A 86 11.93 2.91 7.81
C GLY A 86 13.10 1.95 7.72
N ALA A 87 12.84 0.64 7.79
CA ALA A 87 13.87 -0.38 7.66
C ALA A 87 14.52 -0.36 6.27
N VAL A 88 13.71 -0.34 5.21
CA VAL A 88 14.19 -0.27 3.82
C VAL A 88 14.97 1.01 3.58
N ALA A 89 14.45 2.15 4.04
CA ALA A 89 15.11 3.44 3.91
C ALA A 89 16.50 3.44 4.56
N GLY A 90 16.61 2.90 5.78
CA GLY A 90 17.89 2.81 6.47
C GLY A 90 18.93 2.06 5.65
N HIS A 91 18.55 0.92 5.07
CA HIS A 91 19.44 0.15 4.20
C HIS A 91 19.81 0.90 2.92
N MET A 92 18.86 1.52 2.26
CA MET A 92 19.08 2.19 0.99
C MET A 92 19.90 3.47 1.14
N PHE A 93 19.69 4.26 2.19
CA PHE A 93 20.54 5.42 2.48
C PHE A 93 21.96 5.04 2.88
N ALA A 94 22.14 3.94 3.61
CA ALA A 94 23.48 3.43 3.94
C ALA A 94 24.31 3.11 2.70
N PHE A 95 23.68 2.63 1.63
CA PHE A 95 24.34 2.30 0.38
C PHE A 95 24.28 3.42 -0.68
N ARG A 96 23.67 4.55 -0.37
CA ARG A 96 23.54 5.72 -1.24
C ARG A 96 22.99 5.40 -2.64
N SER A 97 22.02 4.49 -2.71
CA SER A 97 21.56 3.94 -3.99
C SER A 97 20.50 4.79 -4.70
N PHE A 98 19.99 5.89 -4.09
CA PHE A 98 18.97 6.72 -4.72
C PHE A 98 18.88 8.14 -4.12
N THR A 99 18.15 9.04 -4.81
CA THR A 99 17.96 10.42 -4.39
C THR A 99 16.83 10.53 -3.35
N LEU A 100 16.88 11.58 -2.53
CA LEU A 100 15.85 11.88 -1.56
C LEU A 100 14.47 12.11 -2.23
N ARG A 101 14.45 12.75 -3.42
CA ARG A 101 13.22 12.97 -4.18
C ARG A 101 12.58 11.65 -4.60
N PHE A 102 13.36 10.72 -5.12
CA PHE A 102 12.88 9.40 -5.50
C PHE A 102 12.31 8.65 -4.29
N PHE A 103 13.05 8.65 -3.19
CA PHE A 103 12.60 8.04 -1.94
C PHE A 103 11.30 8.66 -1.44
N ALA A 104 11.22 9.98 -1.33
CA ALA A 104 10.04 10.68 -0.83
C ALA A 104 8.81 10.41 -1.70
N THR A 105 8.95 10.42 -3.03
CA THR A 105 7.86 10.12 -3.96
C THR A 105 7.38 8.68 -3.82
N THR A 106 8.30 7.73 -3.77
CA THR A 106 7.96 6.30 -3.68
C THR A 106 7.40 5.96 -2.31
N ALA A 107 8.04 6.40 -1.23
CA ALA A 107 7.57 6.16 0.14
C ALA A 107 6.22 6.84 0.39
N GLY A 108 6.01 8.05 -0.14
CA GLY A 108 4.74 8.76 -0.06
C GLY A 108 3.61 8.02 -0.76
N SER A 109 3.86 7.45 -1.95
CA SER A 109 2.85 6.66 -2.66
C SER A 109 2.46 5.40 -1.89
N VAL A 110 3.43 4.70 -1.30
CA VAL A 110 3.18 3.52 -0.47
C VAL A 110 2.38 3.92 0.79
N LEU A 111 2.72 5.05 1.41
CA LEU A 111 1.97 5.57 2.56
C LEU A 111 0.50 5.81 2.22
N PHE A 112 0.22 6.53 1.13
CA PHE A 112 -1.15 6.78 0.70
C PHE A 112 -1.89 5.49 0.36
N ALA A 113 -1.23 4.56 -0.33
CA ALA A 113 -1.80 3.25 -0.63
C ALA A 113 -2.21 2.51 0.64
N LEU A 114 -1.31 2.43 1.61
CA LEU A 114 -1.57 1.75 2.88
C LEU A 114 -2.67 2.44 3.70
N LEU A 115 -2.71 3.76 3.73
CA LEU A 115 -3.75 4.51 4.43
C LEU A 115 -5.13 4.26 3.82
N ILE A 116 -5.22 4.22 2.50
CA ILE A 116 -6.47 3.91 1.79
C ILE A 116 -6.90 2.47 2.08
N ILE A 117 -5.99 1.51 1.98
CA ILE A 117 -6.26 0.12 2.29
C ILE A 117 -6.76 -0.02 3.73
N GLY A 118 -6.06 0.59 4.69
CA GLY A 118 -6.42 0.56 6.10
C GLY A 118 -7.79 1.18 6.38
N ALA A 119 -8.07 2.33 5.78
CA ALA A 119 -9.36 3.02 5.94
C ALA A 119 -10.51 2.20 5.36
N VAL A 120 -10.35 1.66 4.14
CA VAL A 120 -11.37 0.86 3.47
C VAL A 120 -11.63 -0.43 4.24
N LEU A 121 -10.59 -1.13 4.67
CA LEU A 121 -10.73 -2.36 5.47
C LEU A 121 -11.43 -2.07 6.80
N GLY A 122 -11.02 -0.99 7.49
CA GLY A 122 -11.64 -0.59 8.74
C GLY A 122 -13.11 -0.20 8.60
N ALA A 123 -13.51 0.36 7.46
CA ALA A 123 -14.90 0.70 7.17
C ALA A 123 -15.76 -0.51 6.80
N LEU A 124 -15.19 -1.49 6.10
CA LEU A 124 -15.93 -2.62 5.52
C LEU A 124 -15.86 -3.90 6.36
N ILE A 125 -14.79 -4.09 7.13
CA ILE A 125 -14.69 -5.21 8.06
C ILE A 125 -15.44 -4.86 9.35
N ARG A 126 -16.56 -5.48 9.53
CA ARG A 126 -17.41 -5.31 10.73
C ARG A 126 -17.82 -6.65 11.31
#